data_76e33ecc46fd1de147482b254a6d85f9
#
_entry.id   76e33ecc46fd1de147482b254a6d85f9
#
_cell.length_a   1.000
_cell.length_b   1.000
_cell.length_c   1.000
_cell.angle_alpha   90.00
_cell.angle_beta   90.00
_cell.angle_gamma   90.00
#
_symmetry.space_group_name_H-M   'P 1'
#
loop_
_entity.id
_entity.type
_entity.pdbx_description
1 polymer ?
#
loop_
_entity_poly.entity_id
_entity_poly.type
_entity_poly.pdbx_seq_one_letter_code
_entity_poly.pdbx_strand_id
1 'polypeptide(L)'
;MRGLQPAHRHLPDYRIILVAFRGRPASGTGHVAAELGAHRGDHTQDVVGAAARSLPGVKRRRGVRRGDAEFQRRFDVSRTVAREVAKSLETAKVVTVRRRIGLVSQPVEEWDALSTQVIHWKLHSTHRKEQLRALTELRLAIEPAAAISAARYAPIDVKSRLPLLAAEFRHTGENGRLDEFHKLDIEFHSLILRNSGNEMLASLSTIIATVLSGRVELHMYPQKPKPEALDAHDAVAQAIWQSSPNNARQAMHRIVDEVAETLQLS
;
A
#
# COMPACT_ATOMS: atom_id res chain seq x y z
N MET A 1 -42.58 -17.86 21.29
CA MET A 1 -41.25 -17.47 21.78
C MET A 1 -40.21 -18.46 21.23
N ARG A 2 -39.52 -18.13 20.16
CA ARG A 2 -38.38 -18.90 19.64
C ARG A 2 -37.19 -17.95 19.62
N GLY A 3 -36.17 -18.28 20.43
CA GLY A 3 -34.97 -17.47 20.63
C GLY A 3 -34.10 -17.45 19.39
N LEU A 4 -33.71 -16.27 18.96
CA LEU A 4 -32.67 -16.02 17.98
C LEU A 4 -31.30 -16.23 18.64
N GLN A 5 -30.58 -17.27 18.25
CA GLN A 5 -29.17 -17.43 18.57
C GLN A 5 -28.36 -16.46 17.73
N PRO A 6 -27.35 -15.77 18.29
CA PRO A 6 -26.44 -14.93 17.51
C PRO A 6 -25.48 -15.81 16.71
N ALA A 7 -25.41 -15.53 15.40
CA ALA A 7 -24.46 -16.15 14.48
C ALA A 7 -23.01 -15.90 14.93
N HIS A 8 -22.31 -16.95 15.29
CA HIS A 8 -20.86 -16.94 15.50
C HIS A 8 -20.17 -16.64 14.16
N ARG A 9 -19.75 -15.40 13.94
CA ARG A 9 -18.79 -15.06 12.88
C ARG A 9 -17.44 -15.72 13.24
N HIS A 10 -17.05 -16.70 12.45
CA HIS A 10 -15.68 -17.24 12.46
C HIS A 10 -14.70 -16.13 12.10
N LEU A 11 -13.93 -15.67 13.09
CA LEU A 11 -12.75 -14.83 12.87
C LEU A 11 -11.60 -15.76 12.46
N PRO A 12 -10.87 -15.46 11.38
CA PRO A 12 -9.75 -16.30 10.95
C PRO A 12 -8.60 -16.28 11.95
N ASP A 13 -7.94 -17.43 12.04
CA ASP A 13 -6.90 -17.76 13.02
C ASP A 13 -5.57 -17.08 12.63
N TYR A 14 -5.15 -16.04 13.36
CA TYR A 14 -3.91 -15.28 13.15
C TYR A 14 -2.62 -16.06 13.47
N ARG A 15 -2.65 -17.38 13.49
CA ARG A 15 -1.51 -18.25 13.87
C ARG A 15 -0.44 -18.46 12.82
N ILE A 16 -0.63 -18.06 11.56
CA ILE A 16 0.22 -18.51 10.44
C ILE A 16 1.48 -17.65 10.22
N ILE A 17 1.61 -16.48 10.81
CA ILE A 17 2.80 -15.61 10.59
C ILE A 17 4.00 -15.99 11.49
N LEU A 18 3.84 -16.94 12.41
CA LEU A 18 4.92 -17.37 13.31
C LEU A 18 5.85 -18.45 12.72
N VAL A 19 5.57 -18.99 11.54
CA VAL A 19 6.30 -20.15 11.00
C VAL A 19 7.55 -19.77 10.20
N ALA A 20 7.64 -18.57 9.65
CA ALA A 20 8.80 -18.15 8.86
C ALA A 20 10.06 -17.80 9.71
N PHE A 21 9.94 -17.67 11.03
CA PHE A 21 11.07 -17.33 11.93
C PHE A 21 11.50 -18.48 12.89
N ARG A 22 10.96 -19.68 12.73
CA ARG A 22 11.34 -20.85 13.55
C ARG A 22 12.40 -21.77 12.93
N GLY A 23 13.24 -21.29 12.06
CA GLY A 23 14.21 -22.12 11.39
C GLY A 23 15.64 -21.60 11.38
N ARG A 24 16.26 -21.42 12.57
CA ARG A 24 17.72 -21.65 12.75
C ARG A 24 18.10 -21.69 14.22
N PRO A 25 18.79 -22.74 14.68
CA PRO A 25 19.38 -22.78 16.02
C PRO A 25 20.57 -21.83 16.10
N ALA A 26 20.75 -21.24 17.27
CA ALA A 26 21.89 -20.39 17.60
C ALA A 26 23.20 -21.17 17.51
N SER A 27 23.95 -20.97 16.42
CA SER A 27 25.40 -21.17 16.38
C SER A 27 25.95 -20.46 15.13
N GLY A 28 26.61 -19.33 15.32
CA GLY A 28 27.25 -18.59 14.21
C GLY A 28 27.20 -17.07 14.41
N THR A 29 27.78 -16.61 15.54
CA THR A 29 28.20 -15.23 15.70
C THR A 29 29.25 -14.87 14.67
N GLY A 30 28.98 -13.94 13.74
CA GLY A 30 30.07 -13.30 13.05
C GLY A 30 29.88 -12.78 11.63
N HIS A 31 28.78 -13.07 10.91
CA HIS A 31 28.71 -12.67 9.48
C HIS A 31 27.50 -11.86 9.03
N VAL A 32 26.52 -11.61 9.90
CA VAL A 32 25.33 -10.82 9.55
C VAL A 32 25.50 -9.31 9.81
N ALA A 33 26.49 -8.93 10.62
CA ALA A 33 26.75 -7.53 10.96
C ALA A 33 27.49 -6.74 9.85
N ALA A 34 28.09 -7.40 8.88
CA ALA A 34 28.89 -6.75 7.85
C ALA A 34 28.11 -6.34 6.59
N GLU A 35 26.96 -6.94 6.31
CA GLU A 35 26.10 -6.58 5.15
C GLU A 35 25.04 -5.52 5.46
N LEU A 36 24.78 -5.22 6.73
CA LEU A 36 23.77 -4.25 7.18
C LEU A 36 24.27 -2.80 7.31
N GLY A 37 25.50 -2.51 6.87
CA GLY A 37 26.16 -1.22 7.07
C GLY A 37 25.72 -0.06 6.16
N ALA A 38 24.87 -0.26 5.16
CA ALA A 38 24.68 0.72 4.08
C ALA A 38 23.37 1.53 4.11
N HIS A 39 22.31 1.13 4.86
CA HIS A 39 21.03 1.86 4.84
C HIS A 39 20.38 1.96 6.22
N ARG A 40 20.78 2.97 7.01
CA ARG A 40 20.17 3.25 8.33
C ARG A 40 18.66 3.54 8.28
N GLY A 41 18.11 3.99 7.14
CA GLY A 41 16.68 4.27 6.98
C GLY A 41 15.84 2.99 6.78
N ASP A 42 16.39 2.03 6.04
CA ASP A 42 15.70 0.79 5.64
C ASP A 42 15.48 -0.15 6.84
N HIS A 43 16.48 -0.26 7.71
CA HIS A 43 16.41 -1.14 8.89
C HIS A 43 15.28 -0.78 9.87
N THR A 44 15.01 0.52 10.08
CA THR A 44 13.91 0.94 10.96
C THR A 44 12.55 0.55 10.40
N GLN A 45 12.35 0.68 9.09
CA GLN A 45 11.11 0.29 8.41
C GLN A 45 10.89 -1.23 8.45
N ASP A 46 11.94 -2.03 8.27
CA ASP A 46 11.89 -3.49 8.40
C ASP A 46 11.49 -3.92 9.80
N VAL A 47 12.06 -3.27 10.83
CA VAL A 47 11.71 -3.53 12.24
C VAL A 47 10.29 -3.09 12.55
N VAL A 48 9.81 -1.96 12.01
CA VAL A 48 8.42 -1.50 12.15
C VAL A 48 7.47 -2.54 11.55
N GLY A 49 7.74 -3.00 10.33
CA GLY A 49 6.94 -4.02 9.66
C GLY A 49 6.94 -5.36 10.41
N ALA A 50 8.10 -5.81 10.90
CA ALA A 50 8.22 -7.02 11.71
C ALA A 50 7.48 -6.89 13.05
N ALA A 51 7.56 -5.73 13.70
CA ALA A 51 6.85 -5.44 14.94
C ALA A 51 5.33 -5.44 14.74
N ALA A 52 4.83 -4.77 13.71
CA ALA A 52 3.40 -4.74 13.37
C ALA A 52 2.86 -6.15 13.11
N ARG A 53 3.58 -6.97 12.33
CA ARG A 53 3.21 -8.36 12.06
C ARG A 53 3.29 -9.27 13.29
N SER A 54 4.09 -8.91 14.30
CA SER A 54 4.29 -9.70 15.52
C SER A 54 3.32 -9.37 16.64
N LEU A 55 2.52 -8.31 16.50
CA LEU A 55 1.51 -7.96 17.48
C LEU A 55 0.33 -8.93 17.33
N PRO A 56 0.00 -9.71 18.39
CA PRO A 56 -1.14 -10.61 18.31
C PRO A 56 -2.41 -9.79 18.15
N GLY A 57 -3.25 -10.12 17.18
CA GLY A 57 -4.61 -9.64 17.08
C GLY A 57 -5.32 -9.88 18.40
N VAL A 58 -5.69 -8.83 19.09
CA VAL A 58 -6.15 -8.93 20.48
C VAL A 58 -7.57 -9.44 20.53
N LYS A 59 -7.74 -10.72 20.84
CA LYS A 59 -8.82 -11.11 21.76
C LYS A 59 -8.48 -10.49 23.10
N ARG A 60 -9.36 -9.65 23.64
CA ARG A 60 -9.28 -9.00 24.96
C ARG A 60 -8.66 -9.93 26.03
N ARG A 61 -7.36 -9.97 26.14
CA ARG A 61 -6.66 -10.47 27.33
C ARG A 61 -5.71 -9.38 27.78
N ARG A 62 -5.90 -8.97 29.04
CA ARG A 62 -5.16 -7.99 29.84
C ARG A 62 -3.77 -7.69 29.25
N GLY A 63 -3.56 -6.40 28.96
CA GLY A 63 -2.40 -5.79 28.34
C GLY A 63 -1.10 -6.57 28.42
N VAL A 64 -0.57 -6.97 27.29
CA VAL A 64 0.79 -7.46 27.20
C VAL A 64 1.69 -6.27 27.46
N ARG A 65 2.24 -6.20 28.68
CA ARG A 65 3.28 -5.25 29.05
C ARG A 65 4.51 -5.58 28.22
N ARG A 66 4.78 -4.83 27.19
CA ARG A 66 6.07 -4.87 26.50
C ARG A 66 6.73 -3.53 26.71
N GLY A 67 7.60 -3.45 27.73
CA GLY A 67 8.44 -2.28 27.93
C GLY A 67 9.49 -2.17 26.80
N ASP A 68 10.04 -0.96 26.62
CA ASP A 68 11.09 -0.67 25.65
C ASP A 68 12.23 -1.73 25.65
N ALA A 69 12.59 -2.25 26.84
CA ALA A 69 13.66 -3.25 27.01
C ALA A 69 13.30 -4.62 26.41
N GLU A 70 12.03 -5.04 26.43
CA GLU A 70 11.61 -6.30 25.79
C GLU A 70 11.60 -6.15 24.27
N PHE A 71 11.18 -4.98 23.78
CA PHE A 71 11.21 -4.67 22.34
C PHE A 71 12.65 -4.65 21.81
N GLN A 72 13.57 -3.99 22.53
CA GLN A 72 15.00 -3.96 22.19
C GLN A 72 15.59 -5.37 22.09
N ARG A 73 15.35 -6.20 23.09
CA ARG A 73 15.86 -7.59 23.12
C ARG A 73 15.26 -8.46 22.03
N ARG A 74 13.96 -8.27 21.72
CA ARG A 74 13.27 -9.11 20.73
C ARG A 74 13.74 -8.84 19.31
N PHE A 75 14.01 -7.57 18.99
CA PHE A 75 14.36 -7.13 17.63
C PHE A 75 15.86 -6.78 17.50
N ASP A 76 16.64 -6.99 18.57
CA ASP A 76 18.07 -6.66 18.64
C ASP A 76 18.38 -5.23 18.16
N VAL A 77 17.61 -4.26 18.67
CA VAL A 77 17.73 -2.86 18.27
C VAL A 77 18.09 -1.96 19.44
N SER A 78 18.72 -0.82 19.13
CA SER A 78 19.03 0.21 20.13
C SER A 78 17.74 0.83 20.73
N ARG A 79 17.88 1.46 21.91
CA ARG A 79 16.77 2.17 22.56
C ARG A 79 16.18 3.28 21.67
N THR A 80 17.04 3.95 20.91
CA THR A 80 16.61 5.02 19.99
C THR A 80 15.75 4.44 18.88
N VAL A 81 16.19 3.37 18.22
CA VAL A 81 15.42 2.69 17.19
C VAL A 81 14.11 2.14 17.72
N ALA A 82 14.12 1.54 18.92
CA ALA A 82 12.89 1.03 19.56
C ALA A 82 11.84 2.15 19.78
N ARG A 83 12.28 3.35 20.16
CA ARG A 83 11.39 4.51 20.34
C ARG A 83 10.84 5.04 19.01
N GLU A 84 11.67 5.13 17.96
CA GLU A 84 11.25 5.53 16.64
C GLU A 84 10.20 4.55 16.07
N VAL A 85 10.44 3.25 16.23
CA VAL A 85 9.49 2.20 15.83
C VAL A 85 8.18 2.34 16.61
N ALA A 86 8.24 2.52 17.92
CA ALA A 86 7.04 2.70 18.75
C ALA A 86 6.22 3.92 18.32
N LYS A 87 6.88 5.05 18.01
CA LYS A 87 6.25 6.27 17.50
C LYS A 87 5.61 6.05 16.12
N SER A 88 6.30 5.34 15.22
CA SER A 88 5.77 5.00 13.90
C SER A 88 4.50 4.12 14.00
N LEU A 89 4.53 3.10 14.87
CA LEU A 89 3.37 2.23 15.11
C LEU A 89 2.20 3.00 15.77
N GLU A 90 2.49 3.95 16.65
CA GLU A 90 1.48 4.81 17.28
C GLU A 90 0.85 5.77 16.25
N THR A 91 1.66 6.39 15.40
CA THR A 91 1.18 7.24 14.30
C THR A 91 0.27 6.46 13.36
N ALA A 92 0.60 5.21 13.04
CA ALA A 92 -0.22 4.31 12.23
C ALA A 92 -1.41 3.72 13.00
N LYS A 93 -1.65 4.12 14.26
CA LYS A 93 -2.69 3.62 15.17
C LYS A 93 -2.66 2.11 15.41
N VAL A 94 -1.54 1.46 15.15
CA VAL A 94 -1.33 0.02 15.37
C VAL A 94 -1.17 -0.28 16.85
N VAL A 95 -0.62 0.68 17.60
CA VAL A 95 -0.47 0.63 19.06
C VAL A 95 -0.89 1.96 19.69
N THR A 96 -1.19 1.92 20.98
CA THR A 96 -1.24 3.11 21.86
C THR A 96 -0.20 2.98 22.95
N VAL A 97 0.45 4.10 23.30
CA VAL A 97 1.38 4.16 24.42
C VAL A 97 0.60 4.50 25.70
N ARG A 98 0.56 3.59 26.65
CA ARG A 98 -0.09 3.82 27.96
C ARG A 98 0.96 3.90 29.06
N ARG A 99 0.86 4.97 29.86
CA ARG A 99 1.76 5.17 31.01
C ARG A 99 1.74 3.94 31.92
N ARG A 100 2.92 3.47 32.35
CA ARG A 100 3.13 2.28 33.21
C ARG A 100 2.74 0.93 32.59
N ILE A 101 2.15 0.90 31.39
CA ILE A 101 1.75 -0.32 30.71
C ILE A 101 2.66 -0.59 29.50
N GLY A 102 3.12 0.47 28.81
CA GLY A 102 3.90 0.38 27.58
C GLY A 102 3.01 0.38 26.33
N LEU A 103 3.45 -0.31 25.29
CA LEU A 103 2.75 -0.43 24.03
C LEU A 103 1.57 -1.40 24.14
N VAL A 104 0.39 -0.95 23.76
CA VAL A 104 -0.84 -1.75 23.71
C VAL A 104 -1.31 -1.82 22.26
N SER A 105 -1.35 -3.02 21.69
CA SER A 105 -1.83 -3.23 20.31
C SER A 105 -3.32 -2.87 20.18
N GLN A 106 -3.67 -2.28 19.05
CA GLN A 106 -5.04 -1.96 18.68
C GLN A 106 -5.61 -3.03 17.74
N PRO A 107 -6.93 -3.23 17.75
CA PRO A 107 -7.60 -4.03 16.72
C PRO A 107 -7.26 -3.52 15.31
N VAL A 108 -7.21 -4.42 14.32
CA VAL A 108 -6.82 -4.06 12.94
C VAL A 108 -7.79 -3.07 12.30
N GLU A 109 -9.03 -3.04 12.78
CA GLU A 109 -10.09 -2.13 12.35
C GLU A 109 -9.84 -0.68 12.78
N GLU A 110 -9.02 -0.48 13.83
CA GLU A 110 -8.64 0.84 14.35
C GLU A 110 -7.36 1.39 13.70
N TRP A 111 -6.66 0.56 12.93
CA TRP A 111 -5.42 1.00 12.26
C TRP A 111 -5.73 2.07 11.22
N ASP A 112 -4.79 3.00 11.02
CA ASP A 112 -4.94 4.05 10.02
C ASP A 112 -4.95 3.47 8.61
N ALA A 113 -6.15 3.32 8.04
CA ALA A 113 -6.34 2.72 6.73
C ALA A 113 -5.68 3.50 5.58
N LEU A 114 -5.40 4.79 5.78
CA LEU A 114 -4.72 5.65 4.79
C LEU A 114 -3.21 5.73 4.99
N SER A 115 -2.68 5.14 6.06
CA SER A 115 -1.24 5.02 6.24
C SER A 115 -0.64 4.08 5.18
N THR A 116 0.33 4.58 4.40
CA THR A 116 1.05 3.79 3.38
C THR A 116 1.72 2.55 3.98
N GLN A 117 2.21 2.66 5.21
CA GLN A 117 2.78 1.54 5.95
C GLN A 117 1.74 0.46 6.27
N VAL A 118 0.55 0.87 6.75
CA VAL A 118 -0.55 -0.06 7.03
C VAL A 118 -1.04 -0.73 5.75
N ILE A 119 -1.16 0.02 4.66
CA ILE A 119 -1.50 -0.50 3.34
C ILE A 119 -0.49 -1.57 2.91
N HIS A 120 0.81 -1.26 2.97
CA HIS A 120 1.88 -2.21 2.61
C HIS A 120 1.83 -3.47 3.48
N TRP A 121 1.69 -3.35 4.81
CA TRP A 121 1.60 -4.52 5.69
C TRP A 121 0.39 -5.40 5.39
N LYS A 122 -0.79 -4.82 5.15
CA LYS A 122 -2.00 -5.57 4.81
C LYS A 122 -1.87 -6.26 3.45
N LEU A 123 -1.25 -5.63 2.46
CA LEU A 123 -0.96 -6.24 1.15
C LEU A 123 -0.04 -7.48 1.28
N HIS A 124 0.89 -7.48 2.25
CA HIS A 124 1.80 -8.61 2.51
C HIS A 124 1.31 -9.55 3.63
N SER A 125 0.01 -9.52 3.94
CA SER A 125 -0.62 -10.34 4.98
C SER A 125 -1.70 -11.27 4.42
N THR A 126 -2.36 -12.02 5.30
CA THR A 126 -3.54 -12.83 4.97
C THR A 126 -4.75 -11.97 4.57
N HIS A 127 -4.76 -10.67 4.87
CA HIS A 127 -5.80 -9.70 4.50
C HIS A 127 -5.57 -9.07 3.12
N ARG A 128 -4.66 -9.63 2.31
CA ARG A 128 -4.32 -9.10 0.99
C ARG A 128 -5.54 -8.91 0.09
N LYS A 129 -6.41 -9.92 0.02
CA LYS A 129 -7.58 -9.87 -0.88
C LYS A 129 -8.55 -8.75 -0.49
N GLU A 130 -8.88 -8.64 0.79
CA GLU A 130 -9.74 -7.58 1.31
C GLU A 130 -9.10 -6.21 1.13
N GLN A 131 -7.79 -6.10 1.34
CA GLN A 131 -7.06 -4.85 1.14
C GLN A 131 -7.03 -4.42 -0.32
N LEU A 132 -6.75 -5.33 -1.25
CA LEU A 132 -6.78 -5.05 -2.69
C LEU A 132 -8.17 -4.61 -3.15
N ARG A 133 -9.22 -5.28 -2.67
CA ARG A 133 -10.60 -4.89 -2.96
C ARG A 133 -10.89 -3.46 -2.50
N ALA A 134 -10.64 -3.15 -1.23
CA ALA A 134 -10.87 -1.82 -0.67
C ALA A 134 -10.08 -0.72 -1.41
N LEU A 135 -8.82 -1.01 -1.80
CA LEU A 135 -7.99 -0.09 -2.56
C LEU A 135 -8.48 0.08 -4.00
N THR A 136 -9.00 -0.96 -4.64
CA THR A 136 -9.58 -0.87 -5.99
C THR A 136 -10.88 -0.06 -5.96
N GLU A 137 -11.73 -0.27 -4.97
CA GLU A 137 -12.94 0.54 -4.73
C GLU A 137 -12.58 2.02 -4.52
N LEU A 138 -11.52 2.32 -3.75
CA LEU A 138 -11.00 3.68 -3.57
C LEU A 138 -10.55 4.28 -4.92
N ARG A 139 -9.76 3.53 -5.72
CA ARG A 139 -9.29 3.97 -7.03
C ARG A 139 -10.45 4.30 -7.97
N LEU A 140 -11.47 3.44 -8.03
CA LEU A 140 -12.68 3.65 -8.82
C LEU A 140 -13.42 4.94 -8.43
N ALA A 141 -13.42 5.29 -7.15
CA ALA A 141 -14.07 6.50 -6.66
C ALA A 141 -13.27 7.78 -6.98
N ILE A 142 -11.93 7.75 -6.87
CA ILE A 142 -11.12 8.98 -6.88
C ILE A 142 -10.40 9.24 -8.21
N GLU A 143 -9.90 8.23 -8.91
CA GLU A 143 -9.09 8.46 -10.11
C GLU A 143 -9.90 9.00 -11.30
N PRO A 144 -11.14 8.53 -11.57
CA PRO A 144 -11.98 9.17 -12.58
C PRO A 144 -12.34 10.61 -12.23
N ALA A 145 -12.56 10.93 -10.94
CA ALA A 145 -12.79 12.30 -10.49
C ALA A 145 -11.55 13.19 -10.64
N ALA A 146 -10.36 12.63 -10.36
CA ALA A 146 -9.09 13.31 -10.59
C ALA A 146 -8.84 13.58 -12.08
N ALA A 147 -9.16 12.64 -12.97
CA ALA A 147 -9.04 12.79 -14.41
C ALA A 147 -9.97 13.90 -14.96
N ILE A 148 -11.23 13.98 -14.49
CA ILE A 148 -12.15 15.09 -14.79
C ILE A 148 -11.49 16.42 -14.41
N SER A 149 -10.99 16.50 -13.19
CA SER A 149 -10.45 17.73 -12.62
C SER A 149 -9.15 18.13 -13.30
N ALA A 150 -8.25 17.18 -13.60
CA ALA A 150 -7.03 17.42 -14.36
C ALA A 150 -7.32 17.92 -15.79
N ALA A 151 -8.33 17.35 -16.47
CA ALA A 151 -8.75 17.86 -17.79
C ALA A 151 -9.20 19.33 -17.75
N ARG A 152 -9.77 19.76 -16.62
CA ARG A 152 -10.22 21.16 -16.43
C ARG A 152 -9.09 22.08 -15.99
N TYR A 153 -8.30 21.67 -15.01
CA TYR A 153 -7.48 22.55 -14.20
C TYR A 153 -5.97 22.30 -14.28
N ALA A 154 -5.52 21.16 -14.82
CA ALA A 154 -4.08 20.91 -14.92
C ALA A 154 -3.39 21.97 -15.78
N PRO A 155 -2.19 22.44 -15.38
CA PRO A 155 -1.37 23.34 -16.18
C PRO A 155 -1.04 22.74 -17.57
N ILE A 156 -0.78 23.63 -18.55
CA ILE A 156 -0.57 23.19 -19.94
C ILE A 156 0.65 22.31 -20.12
N ASP A 157 1.71 22.54 -19.35
CA ASP A 157 2.93 21.72 -19.35
C ASP A 157 2.64 20.31 -18.85
N VAL A 158 1.81 20.15 -17.81
CA VAL A 158 1.34 18.84 -17.32
C VAL A 158 0.46 18.15 -18.36
N LYS A 159 -0.49 18.87 -18.98
CA LYS A 159 -1.35 18.32 -20.04
C LYS A 159 -0.52 17.83 -21.23
N SER A 160 0.52 18.56 -21.63
CA SER A 160 1.40 18.15 -22.73
C SER A 160 2.32 17.00 -22.38
N ARG A 161 2.69 16.83 -21.10
CA ARG A 161 3.52 15.71 -20.62
C ARG A 161 2.77 14.37 -20.66
N LEU A 162 1.46 14.36 -20.41
CA LEU A 162 0.68 13.12 -20.30
C LEU A 162 0.68 12.25 -21.58
N PRO A 163 0.48 12.77 -22.80
CA PRO A 163 0.58 11.98 -24.03
C PRO A 163 1.98 11.40 -24.24
N LEU A 164 3.03 12.13 -23.88
CA LEU A 164 4.41 11.64 -23.98
C LEU A 164 4.64 10.50 -22.99
N LEU A 165 4.16 10.66 -21.75
CA LEU A 165 4.25 9.64 -20.72
C LEU A 165 3.50 8.35 -21.09
N ALA A 166 2.31 8.48 -21.69
CA ALA A 166 1.53 7.34 -22.17
C ALA A 166 2.24 6.63 -23.33
N ALA A 167 2.88 7.36 -24.26
CA ALA A 167 3.67 6.77 -25.32
C ALA A 167 4.91 6.02 -24.81
N GLU A 168 5.62 6.59 -23.80
CA GLU A 168 6.75 5.91 -23.12
C GLU A 168 6.27 4.65 -22.38
N PHE A 169 5.11 4.72 -21.69
CA PHE A 169 4.46 3.60 -21.01
C PHE A 169 4.15 2.47 -21.99
N ARG A 170 3.51 2.78 -23.12
CA ARG A 170 3.23 1.80 -24.20
C ARG A 170 4.52 1.19 -24.72
N HIS A 171 5.50 2.00 -25.10
CA HIS A 171 6.76 1.52 -25.64
C HIS A 171 7.49 0.57 -24.68
N THR A 172 7.55 0.89 -23.38
CA THR A 172 8.19 0.03 -22.38
C THR A 172 7.44 -1.28 -22.18
N GLY A 173 6.10 -1.24 -22.16
CA GLY A 173 5.26 -2.42 -22.03
C GLY A 173 5.37 -3.38 -23.22
N GLU A 174 5.33 -2.87 -24.45
CA GLU A 174 5.47 -3.66 -25.67
C GLU A 174 6.84 -4.32 -25.81
N ASN A 175 7.90 -3.67 -25.27
CA ASN A 175 9.28 -4.18 -25.31
C ASN A 175 9.68 -4.98 -24.06
N GLY A 176 8.74 -5.29 -23.14
CA GLY A 176 8.99 -6.10 -21.98
C GLY A 176 9.88 -5.45 -20.91
N ARG A 177 10.05 -4.11 -20.94
CA ARG A 177 10.82 -3.36 -19.95
C ARG A 177 9.94 -3.08 -18.71
N LEU A 178 9.56 -4.15 -18.01
CA LEU A 178 8.52 -4.10 -16.97
C LEU A 178 8.84 -3.16 -15.81
N ASP A 179 10.11 -3.08 -15.39
CA ASP A 179 10.50 -2.17 -14.29
C ASP A 179 10.27 -0.69 -14.64
N GLU A 180 10.56 -0.31 -15.89
CA GLU A 180 10.31 1.04 -16.39
C GLU A 180 8.81 1.27 -16.60
N PHE A 181 8.13 0.31 -17.20
CA PHE A 181 6.69 0.31 -17.38
C PHE A 181 5.93 0.60 -16.06
N HIS A 182 6.29 -0.11 -14.98
CA HIS A 182 5.65 0.09 -13.69
C HIS A 182 5.96 1.47 -13.06
N LYS A 183 7.16 2.00 -13.26
CA LYS A 183 7.50 3.36 -12.81
C LYS A 183 6.68 4.42 -13.53
N LEU A 184 6.49 4.23 -14.84
CA LEU A 184 5.68 5.13 -15.65
C LEU A 184 4.19 5.06 -15.30
N ASP A 185 3.67 3.87 -14.96
CA ASP A 185 2.31 3.68 -14.43
C ASP A 185 2.08 4.50 -13.16
N ILE A 186 2.99 4.38 -12.21
CA ILE A 186 2.95 5.15 -10.95
C ILE A 186 3.05 6.66 -11.22
N GLU A 187 3.95 7.08 -12.11
CA GLU A 187 4.11 8.49 -12.48
C GLU A 187 2.82 9.03 -13.13
N PHE A 188 2.22 8.28 -14.05
CA PHE A 188 1.02 8.66 -14.77
C PHE A 188 -0.15 8.95 -13.82
N HIS A 189 -0.50 8.00 -12.97
CA HIS A 189 -1.58 8.16 -12.01
C HIS A 189 -1.29 9.26 -10.98
N SER A 190 -0.04 9.35 -10.51
CA SER A 190 0.38 10.37 -9.54
C SER A 190 0.32 11.78 -10.14
N LEU A 191 0.71 11.95 -11.42
CA LEU A 191 0.70 13.22 -12.12
C LEU A 191 -0.73 13.76 -12.25
N ILE A 192 -1.69 12.91 -12.61
CA ILE A 192 -3.11 13.26 -12.73
C ILE A 192 -3.69 13.68 -11.37
N LEU A 193 -3.45 12.92 -10.33
CA LEU A 193 -3.95 13.23 -8.98
C LEU A 193 -3.39 14.55 -8.46
N ARG A 194 -2.07 14.76 -8.56
CA ARG A 194 -1.38 15.95 -8.06
C ARG A 194 -1.79 17.22 -8.80
N ASN A 195 -2.17 17.09 -10.07
CA ASN A 195 -2.56 18.24 -10.92
C ASN A 195 -4.07 18.32 -11.18
N SER A 196 -4.86 17.69 -10.33
CA SER A 196 -6.33 17.77 -10.39
C SER A 196 -6.89 19.16 -9.98
N GLY A 197 -6.07 20.04 -9.42
CA GLY A 197 -6.55 21.30 -8.82
C GLY A 197 -7.31 21.11 -7.50
N ASN A 198 -7.28 19.91 -6.93
CA ASN A 198 -7.90 19.56 -5.65
C ASN A 198 -6.84 18.96 -4.72
N GLU A 199 -6.49 19.68 -3.65
CA GLU A 199 -5.47 19.26 -2.68
C GLU A 199 -5.79 17.94 -1.99
N MET A 200 -7.07 17.62 -1.80
CA MET A 200 -7.51 16.35 -1.20
C MET A 200 -7.21 15.18 -2.14
N LEU A 201 -7.49 15.31 -3.44
CA LEU A 201 -7.13 14.31 -4.44
C LEU A 201 -5.61 14.21 -4.60
N ALA A 202 -4.90 15.33 -4.59
CA ALA A 202 -3.44 15.37 -4.68
C ALA A 202 -2.77 14.62 -3.50
N SER A 203 -3.31 14.75 -2.29
CA SER A 203 -2.80 14.06 -1.09
C SER A 203 -2.92 12.54 -1.18
N LEU A 204 -3.89 12.01 -1.95
CA LEU A 204 -4.08 10.57 -2.16
C LEU A 204 -3.08 9.97 -3.16
N SER A 205 -2.29 10.79 -3.87
CA SER A 205 -1.32 10.30 -4.86
C SER A 205 -0.30 9.32 -4.27
N THR A 206 0.14 9.54 -3.02
CA THR A 206 1.08 8.65 -2.33
C THR A 206 0.44 7.30 -2.01
N ILE A 207 -0.84 7.28 -1.68
CA ILE A 207 -1.59 6.04 -1.43
C ILE A 207 -1.67 5.23 -2.72
N ILE A 208 -2.05 5.87 -3.84
CA ILE A 208 -2.14 5.19 -5.14
C ILE A 208 -0.78 4.67 -5.57
N ALA A 209 0.30 5.45 -5.42
CA ALA A 209 1.66 4.98 -5.67
C ALA A 209 1.99 3.73 -4.84
N THR A 210 1.64 3.70 -3.55
CA THR A 210 1.85 2.53 -2.68
C THR A 210 1.07 1.30 -3.16
N VAL A 211 -0.16 1.47 -3.64
CA VAL A 211 -0.98 0.38 -4.19
C VAL A 211 -0.32 -0.21 -5.44
N LEU A 212 0.08 0.65 -6.38
CA LEU A 212 0.71 0.22 -7.63
C LEU A 212 2.06 -0.47 -7.36
N SER A 213 2.91 0.10 -6.49
CA SER A 213 4.16 -0.53 -6.06
C SER A 213 3.93 -1.89 -5.40
N GLY A 214 2.95 -1.99 -4.51
CA GLY A 214 2.61 -3.26 -3.84
C GLY A 214 2.16 -4.34 -4.82
N ARG A 215 1.45 -3.99 -5.90
CA ARG A 215 1.10 -4.95 -6.96
C ARG A 215 2.34 -5.45 -7.72
N VAL A 216 3.35 -4.60 -7.94
CA VAL A 216 4.64 -4.99 -8.53
C VAL A 216 5.37 -5.97 -7.62
N GLU A 217 5.53 -5.63 -6.34
CA GLU A 217 6.20 -6.46 -5.34
C GLU A 217 5.54 -7.84 -5.17
N LEU A 218 4.22 -7.90 -5.35
CA LEU A 218 3.43 -9.13 -5.27
C LEU A 218 3.35 -9.89 -6.60
N HIS A 219 4.06 -9.43 -7.65
CA HIS A 219 4.05 -10.03 -9.00
C HIS A 219 2.64 -10.16 -9.59
N MET A 220 1.78 -9.15 -9.37
CA MET A 220 0.37 -9.16 -9.80
C MET A 220 0.14 -8.52 -11.18
N TYR A 221 1.20 -8.13 -11.87
CA TYR A 221 1.14 -7.66 -13.23
C TYR A 221 1.38 -8.80 -14.24
N PRO A 222 0.69 -8.80 -15.38
CA PRO A 222 0.98 -9.76 -16.45
C PRO A 222 2.38 -9.51 -17.02
N GLN A 223 3.05 -10.58 -17.48
CA GLN A 223 4.35 -10.50 -18.15
C GLN A 223 4.31 -9.63 -19.42
N LYS A 224 3.14 -9.54 -20.06
CA LYS A 224 2.87 -8.67 -21.19
C LYS A 224 1.60 -7.89 -20.92
N PRO A 225 1.66 -6.55 -20.93
CA PRO A 225 0.47 -5.72 -20.77
C PRO A 225 -0.54 -5.99 -21.88
N LYS A 226 -1.82 -5.95 -21.54
CA LYS A 226 -2.89 -6.09 -22.53
C LYS A 226 -2.96 -4.83 -23.40
N PRO A 227 -3.20 -4.96 -24.72
CA PRO A 227 -3.37 -3.80 -25.61
C PRO A 227 -4.44 -2.83 -25.10
N GLU A 228 -5.56 -3.34 -24.55
CA GLU A 228 -6.67 -2.55 -24.05
C GLU A 228 -6.27 -1.66 -22.87
N ALA A 229 -5.36 -2.14 -22.00
CA ALA A 229 -4.82 -1.34 -20.90
C ALA A 229 -3.95 -0.19 -21.42
N LEU A 230 -3.12 -0.45 -22.44
CA LEU A 230 -2.30 0.57 -23.08
C LEU A 230 -3.18 1.63 -23.78
N ASP A 231 -4.19 1.18 -24.53
CA ASP A 231 -5.14 2.05 -25.23
C ASP A 231 -5.94 2.93 -24.26
N ALA A 232 -6.28 2.40 -23.09
CA ALA A 232 -6.98 3.17 -22.06
C ALA A 232 -6.11 4.29 -21.47
N HIS A 233 -4.81 4.06 -21.25
CA HIS A 233 -3.87 5.10 -20.81
C HIS A 233 -3.70 6.20 -21.86
N ASP A 234 -3.53 5.82 -23.13
CA ASP A 234 -3.49 6.79 -24.23
C ASP A 234 -4.78 7.63 -24.30
N ALA A 235 -5.94 6.99 -24.15
CA ALA A 235 -7.22 7.67 -24.16
C ALA A 235 -7.38 8.68 -23.01
N VAL A 236 -6.91 8.33 -21.79
CA VAL A 236 -6.89 9.27 -20.65
C VAL A 236 -6.00 10.47 -20.97
N ALA A 237 -4.77 10.21 -21.44
CA ALA A 237 -3.79 11.25 -21.75
C ALA A 237 -4.32 12.22 -22.80
N GLN A 238 -4.87 11.71 -23.91
CA GLN A 238 -5.47 12.51 -24.98
C GLN A 238 -6.69 13.31 -24.51
N ALA A 239 -7.56 12.70 -23.70
CA ALA A 239 -8.73 13.38 -23.17
C ALA A 239 -8.37 14.56 -22.24
N ILE A 240 -7.31 14.38 -21.41
CA ILE A 240 -6.81 15.47 -20.53
C ILE A 240 -6.15 16.55 -21.39
N TRP A 241 -5.32 16.19 -22.35
CA TRP A 241 -4.70 17.13 -23.29
C TRP A 241 -5.74 17.97 -24.03
N GLN A 242 -6.80 17.34 -24.54
CA GLN A 242 -7.90 18.00 -25.25
C GLN A 242 -8.88 18.73 -24.32
N SER A 243 -8.62 18.75 -23.01
CA SER A 243 -9.53 19.35 -22.02
C SER A 243 -10.95 18.78 -22.12
N SER A 244 -11.09 17.47 -22.29
CA SER A 244 -12.35 16.73 -22.39
C SER A 244 -12.65 15.92 -21.11
N PRO A 245 -13.31 16.50 -20.08
CA PRO A 245 -13.49 15.89 -18.76
C PRO A 245 -14.26 14.57 -18.80
N ASN A 246 -15.31 14.50 -19.62
CA ASN A 246 -16.15 13.29 -19.70
C ASN A 246 -15.39 12.10 -20.32
N ASN A 247 -14.61 12.34 -21.36
CA ASN A 247 -13.78 11.31 -21.98
C ASN A 247 -12.65 10.88 -21.04
N ALA A 248 -12.02 11.82 -20.32
CA ALA A 248 -11.01 11.51 -19.32
C ALA A 248 -11.57 10.61 -18.22
N ARG A 249 -12.78 10.90 -17.71
CA ARG A 249 -13.48 10.06 -16.74
C ARG A 249 -13.70 8.65 -17.25
N GLN A 250 -14.28 8.52 -18.44
CA GLN A 250 -14.62 7.21 -19.00
C GLN A 250 -13.37 6.37 -19.27
N ALA A 251 -12.32 6.97 -19.79
CA ALA A 251 -11.06 6.29 -20.06
C ALA A 251 -10.38 5.83 -18.75
N MET A 252 -10.34 6.67 -17.71
CA MET A 252 -9.77 6.31 -16.42
C MET A 252 -10.59 5.21 -15.72
N HIS A 253 -11.92 5.24 -15.84
CA HIS A 253 -12.78 4.20 -15.31
C HIS A 253 -12.42 2.84 -15.89
N ARG A 254 -12.21 2.76 -17.22
CA ARG A 254 -11.81 1.51 -17.90
C ARG A 254 -10.50 0.95 -17.38
N ILE A 255 -9.50 1.80 -17.07
CA ILE A 255 -8.23 1.34 -16.51
C ILE A 255 -8.46 0.63 -15.16
N VAL A 256 -9.27 1.22 -14.27
CA VAL A 256 -9.46 0.66 -12.94
C VAL A 256 -10.41 -0.53 -12.93
N ASP A 257 -11.44 -0.53 -13.80
CA ASP A 257 -12.35 -1.67 -13.97
C ASP A 257 -11.61 -2.93 -14.46
N GLU A 258 -10.70 -2.80 -15.43
CA GLU A 258 -9.88 -3.91 -15.89
C GLU A 258 -9.06 -4.53 -14.75
N VAL A 259 -8.54 -3.68 -13.85
CA VAL A 259 -7.84 -4.16 -12.65
C VAL A 259 -8.78 -4.94 -11.74
N ALA A 260 -10.00 -4.45 -11.51
CA ALA A 260 -11.00 -5.13 -10.67
C ALA A 260 -11.34 -6.52 -11.22
N GLU A 261 -11.56 -6.63 -12.53
CA GLU A 261 -11.82 -7.90 -13.23
C GLU A 261 -10.63 -8.85 -13.16
N THR A 262 -9.42 -8.36 -13.44
CA THR A 262 -8.18 -9.17 -13.42
C THR A 262 -7.92 -9.75 -12.04
N LEU A 263 -8.22 -9.02 -10.99
CA LEU A 263 -8.05 -9.45 -9.60
C LEU A 263 -9.23 -10.27 -9.06
N GLN A 264 -10.28 -10.49 -9.85
CA GLN A 264 -11.51 -11.17 -9.44
C GLN A 264 -12.11 -10.55 -8.16
N LEU A 265 -12.16 -9.23 -8.12
CA LEU A 265 -12.63 -8.46 -6.96
C LEU A 265 -14.08 -8.00 -7.10
N SER A 266 -14.69 -8.22 -8.25
CA SER A 266 -16.11 -7.94 -8.57
C SER A 266 -17.05 -9.00 -8.01
#